data_62f45804d973879a21591d1d7f410424
#
_entry.id   62f45804d973879a21591d1d7f410424
#
_cell.length_a   1.000
_cell.length_b   1.000
_cell.length_c   1.000
_cell.angle_alpha   90.00
_cell.angle_beta   90.00
_cell.angle_gamma   90.00
#
_symmetry.space_group_name_H-M   'P 1'
#
loop_
_entity.id
_entity.type
_entity.pdbx_description
1 polymer ?
#
loop_
_entity_poly.entity_id
_entity_poly.type
_entity_poly.pdbx_seq_one_letter_code
_entity_poly.pdbx_strand_id
1 'polypeptide(L)'
;RQRQMCIRDCGDIVRNTVASPISDIREDFSYDAQSLAKEIDKETLAKSKGYYEIWVDGEKINTKINKDKIEEDSLYKKTYLPRKFKIGVGHQLDNSIDIYTQDIGILPVIDGDKKFFNILVGGGLGSHHRQSQTFPRLADELGMCEEDQVIDVVKGIISIQRDYGVRTDRKQARMKYLLENWGVNKFREELELRIGFKLNEYIKKSLTKIDNYYGWHKQKQAGKFYCGIFVENGRIKDKGSVKLKSGLAKIIKKYNVETRLTATQDLILVNIDKQNVEGIKEMLAEHNIDTNERYSNLRLASMACPALPTCSLAVAEAERFLPSLIDELEHMGLGDEKIKIRMSGCPNSCSRPPVSEVGLIGATAKKYNIYLGGDFYGTRLNKLFMELVDDSELAYKISKLINYWKKNKNAEEEPFGDFCNRTDFELLRKEVI
;
A
#
# COMPACT_ATOMS: atom_id res chain seq x y z
N ARG A 1 8.32 19.75 16.55
CA ARG A 1 9.71 19.27 16.51
C ARG A 1 9.84 17.89 15.88
N GLN A 2 9.08 16.86 16.30
CA GLN A 2 9.10 15.53 15.66
C GLN A 2 8.81 15.55 14.15
N ARG A 3 7.96 16.46 13.69
CA ARG A 3 7.66 16.63 12.25
C ARG A 3 8.87 17.10 11.43
N GLN A 4 9.74 17.92 12.02
CA GLN A 4 10.97 18.38 11.37
C GLN A 4 12.05 17.30 11.39
N MET A 5 12.09 16.45 12.43
CA MET A 5 13.01 15.32 12.51
C MET A 5 12.73 14.29 11.41
N CYS A 6 11.49 13.82 11.23
CA CYS A 6 11.15 12.87 10.17
C CYS A 6 11.47 13.39 8.75
N ILE A 7 11.42 14.70 8.51
CA ILE A 7 11.76 15.29 7.20
C ILE A 7 13.29 15.41 7.03
N ARG A 8 14.03 15.66 8.12
CA ARG A 8 15.48 15.81 8.10
C ARG A 8 16.22 14.48 8.20
N ASP A 9 15.80 13.59 9.10
CA ASP A 9 16.51 12.35 9.40
C ASP A 9 16.30 11.26 8.35
N CYS A 10 15.10 11.21 7.72
CA CYS A 10 14.84 10.25 6.64
C CYS A 10 15.24 10.76 5.26
N GLY A 11 15.51 12.06 5.11
CA GLY A 11 15.75 12.72 3.83
C GLY A 11 14.62 12.52 2.81
N ASP A 12 14.71 13.14 1.66
CA ASP A 12 13.86 12.79 0.53
C ASP A 12 14.66 11.78 -0.34
N ILE A 13 14.57 10.51 0.04
CA ILE A 13 15.19 9.33 -0.58
C ILE A 13 14.13 8.29 -0.91
N VAL A 14 14.53 7.19 -1.54
CA VAL A 14 13.69 6.00 -1.65
C VAL A 14 13.35 5.51 -0.25
N ARG A 15 12.08 5.21 -0.02
CA ARG A 15 11.60 4.52 1.19
C ARG A 15 11.84 3.02 1.01
N ASN A 16 11.52 2.21 2.00
CA ASN A 16 11.60 0.75 1.83
C ASN A 16 10.75 0.30 0.64
N THR A 17 11.25 -0.67 -0.12
CA THR A 17 10.51 -1.33 -1.18
C THR A 17 9.50 -2.29 -0.58
N VAL A 18 8.23 -2.20 -1.01
CA VAL A 18 7.20 -3.14 -0.59
C VAL A 18 7.05 -4.26 -1.61
N ALA A 19 6.80 -5.49 -1.16
CA ALA A 19 6.59 -6.63 -2.03
C ALA A 19 5.43 -7.51 -1.56
N SER A 20 4.91 -8.38 -2.43
CA SER A 20 3.97 -9.43 -2.04
C SER A 20 4.54 -10.22 -0.86
N PRO A 21 3.82 -10.33 0.26
CA PRO A 21 4.37 -10.90 1.50
C PRO A 21 4.53 -12.42 1.47
N ILE A 22 4.00 -13.08 0.44
CA ILE A 22 3.90 -14.54 0.33
C ILE A 22 4.61 -15.12 -0.90
N SER A 23 5.22 -14.28 -1.74
CA SER A 23 5.81 -14.71 -3.02
C SER A 23 6.95 -15.71 -2.91
N ASP A 24 7.69 -15.69 -1.81
CA ASP A 24 8.82 -16.60 -1.54
C ASP A 24 8.43 -17.87 -0.76
N ILE A 25 7.19 -17.98 -0.29
CA ILE A 25 6.73 -19.09 0.56
C ILE A 25 5.61 -19.95 -0.04
N ARG A 26 4.94 -19.48 -1.09
CA ARG A 26 3.87 -20.23 -1.77
C ARG A 26 4.37 -20.92 -3.04
N GLU A 27 3.87 -22.13 -3.30
CA GLU A 27 4.25 -22.94 -4.46
C GLU A 27 3.75 -22.37 -5.80
N ASP A 28 2.55 -21.77 -5.79
CA ASP A 28 1.93 -21.20 -6.98
C ASP A 28 2.52 -19.85 -7.42
N PHE A 29 3.47 -19.30 -6.65
CA PHE A 29 4.19 -18.08 -7.03
C PHE A 29 5.47 -18.41 -7.78
N SER A 30 5.47 -18.01 -9.05
CA SER A 30 6.57 -18.29 -9.98
C SER A 30 7.83 -17.43 -9.76
N TYR A 31 7.74 -16.39 -8.91
CA TYR A 31 8.85 -15.46 -8.65
C TYR A 31 8.89 -14.99 -7.19
N ASP A 32 10.10 -14.88 -6.66
CA ASP A 32 10.38 -14.35 -5.32
C ASP A 32 10.50 -12.82 -5.33
N ALA A 33 9.36 -12.13 -5.19
CA ALA A 33 9.34 -10.67 -5.13
C ALA A 33 10.01 -10.09 -3.87
N GLN A 34 10.12 -10.88 -2.79
CA GLN A 34 10.79 -10.44 -1.55
C GLN A 34 12.30 -10.33 -1.73
N SER A 35 12.92 -11.25 -2.47
CA SER A 35 14.35 -11.19 -2.77
C SER A 35 14.70 -9.98 -3.64
N LEU A 36 13.93 -9.73 -4.70
CA LEU A 36 14.13 -8.54 -5.54
C LEU A 36 13.93 -7.24 -4.74
N ALA A 37 12.90 -7.16 -3.88
CA ALA A 37 12.68 -5.97 -3.06
C ALA A 37 13.86 -5.69 -2.12
N LYS A 38 14.45 -6.72 -1.51
CA LYS A 38 15.65 -6.58 -0.66
C LYS A 38 16.88 -6.12 -1.45
N GLU A 39 17.03 -6.61 -2.67
CA GLU A 39 18.10 -6.19 -3.57
C GLU A 39 17.94 -4.72 -3.96
N ILE A 40 16.73 -4.30 -4.37
CA ILE A 40 16.43 -2.91 -4.67
C ILE A 40 16.71 -2.02 -3.47
N ASP A 41 16.24 -2.39 -2.27
CA ASP A 41 16.51 -1.63 -1.04
C ASP A 41 18.02 -1.47 -0.80
N LYS A 42 18.82 -2.54 -0.93
CA LYS A 42 20.28 -2.51 -0.76
C LYS A 42 20.92 -1.57 -1.77
N GLU A 43 20.50 -1.63 -3.03
CA GLU A 43 21.08 -0.87 -4.13
C GLU A 43 20.63 0.61 -4.18
N THR A 44 19.48 0.92 -3.55
CA THR A 44 18.94 2.28 -3.47
C THR A 44 19.13 2.94 -2.10
N LEU A 45 19.73 2.24 -1.14
CA LEU A 45 20.09 2.83 0.15
C LEU A 45 21.13 3.92 -0.05
N ALA A 46 20.90 5.08 0.57
CA ALA A 46 21.88 6.17 0.56
C ALA A 46 23.18 5.70 1.23
N LYS A 47 24.29 5.75 0.50
CA LYS A 47 25.62 5.30 0.98
C LYS A 47 26.38 6.40 1.71
N SER A 48 26.05 7.66 1.45
CA SER A 48 26.58 8.79 2.22
C SER A 48 25.96 8.80 3.62
N LYS A 49 26.79 8.98 4.62
CA LYS A 49 26.32 9.26 5.97
C LYS A 49 25.61 10.62 5.91
N GLY A 50 24.29 10.62 6.05
CA GLY A 50 23.48 11.83 6.02
C GLY A 50 24.04 12.88 6.99
N TYR A 51 23.88 14.15 6.65
CA TYR A 51 24.25 15.25 7.53
C TYR A 51 23.44 15.13 8.84
N TYR A 52 24.08 14.81 9.94
CA TYR A 52 23.47 14.84 11.27
C TYR A 52 24.31 15.71 12.20
N GLU A 53 23.62 16.45 13.03
CA GLU A 53 24.21 17.19 14.15
C GLU A 53 23.60 16.66 15.43
N ILE A 54 24.44 16.36 16.40
CA ILE A 54 23.99 16.00 17.74
C ILE A 54 24.06 17.27 18.60
N TRP A 55 22.92 17.67 19.15
CA TRP A 55 22.81 18.79 20.07
C TRP A 55 22.33 18.24 21.41
N VAL A 56 23.13 18.49 22.47
CA VAL A 56 22.78 18.15 23.84
C VAL A 56 22.74 19.45 24.63
N ASP A 57 21.63 19.71 25.31
CA ASP A 57 21.38 20.90 26.13
C ASP A 57 21.63 22.23 25.39
N GLY A 58 21.37 22.25 24.08
CA GLY A 58 21.56 23.44 23.26
C GLY A 58 22.98 23.64 22.73
N GLU A 59 23.93 22.79 23.08
CA GLU A 59 25.29 22.79 22.55
C GLU A 59 25.49 21.71 21.49
N LYS A 60 26.15 22.09 20.40
CA LYS A 60 26.51 21.17 19.32
C LYS A 60 27.69 20.31 19.73
N ILE A 61 27.48 19.01 19.87
CA ILE A 61 28.57 18.07 20.07
C ILE A 61 29.39 17.99 18.79
N ASN A 62 30.65 18.40 18.84
CA ASN A 62 31.59 18.22 17.75
C ASN A 62 31.97 16.72 17.63
N THR A 63 31.13 15.98 16.89
CA THR A 63 31.59 14.69 16.36
C THR A 63 32.69 15.03 15.33
N LYS A 64 33.88 14.47 15.49
CA LYS A 64 34.98 14.59 14.52
C LYS A 64 34.59 13.90 13.20
N ILE A 65 33.62 14.48 12.49
CA ILE A 65 33.30 14.08 11.11
C ILE A 65 34.27 14.89 10.26
N ASN A 66 35.19 14.17 9.65
CA ASN A 66 36.14 14.76 8.71
C ASN A 66 35.31 15.27 7.52
N LYS A 67 34.99 16.57 7.49
CA LYS A 67 34.16 17.21 6.44
C LYS A 67 34.79 17.03 5.05
N ASP A 68 36.07 16.72 4.96
CA ASP A 68 36.80 16.55 3.72
C ASP A 68 36.62 15.14 3.10
N LYS A 69 35.92 14.22 3.74
CA LYS A 69 35.65 12.85 3.28
C LYS A 69 34.16 12.49 3.16
N ILE A 70 33.30 13.45 2.91
CA ILE A 70 31.92 13.13 2.53
C ILE A 70 31.95 12.77 1.04
N GLU A 71 32.11 11.48 0.75
CA GLU A 71 31.92 10.97 -0.60
C GLU A 71 30.49 11.31 -1.05
N GLU A 72 30.39 11.93 -2.22
CA GLU A 72 29.10 12.24 -2.83
C GLU A 72 28.37 10.93 -3.15
N ASP A 73 27.13 10.78 -2.74
CA ASP A 73 26.31 9.62 -3.04
C ASP A 73 26.11 9.53 -4.56
N SER A 74 26.48 8.40 -5.15
CA SER A 74 26.42 8.21 -6.61
C SER A 74 25.00 8.30 -7.16
N LEU A 75 23.99 7.83 -6.41
CA LEU A 75 22.59 7.85 -6.82
C LEU A 75 21.90 9.17 -6.48
N TYR A 76 22.04 9.64 -5.25
CA TYR A 76 21.33 10.84 -4.76
C TYR A 76 22.09 12.14 -4.98
N LYS A 77 23.39 12.08 -5.22
CA LYS A 77 24.28 13.23 -5.30
C LYS A 77 24.11 14.16 -4.08
N LYS A 78 24.41 15.45 -4.22
CA LYS A 78 24.23 16.44 -3.14
C LYS A 78 22.79 16.89 -2.95
N THR A 79 21.92 16.67 -3.95
CA THR A 79 20.58 17.27 -3.98
C THR A 79 19.51 16.38 -3.38
N TYR A 80 19.74 15.08 -3.27
CA TYR A 80 18.72 14.09 -2.90
C TYR A 80 17.46 14.19 -3.79
N LEU A 81 16.38 13.52 -3.40
CA LEU A 81 15.12 13.61 -4.15
C LEU A 81 14.29 14.83 -3.70
N PRO A 82 13.45 15.41 -4.57
CA PRO A 82 12.57 16.52 -4.20
C PRO A 82 11.46 16.07 -3.21
N ARG A 83 11.15 14.78 -3.16
CA ARG A 83 10.10 14.22 -2.30
C ARG A 83 10.34 12.74 -2.04
N LYS A 84 9.67 12.19 -0.99
CA LYS A 84 9.64 10.73 -0.72
C LYS A 84 9.30 9.94 -1.98
N PHE A 85 9.94 8.79 -2.12
CA PHE A 85 9.84 7.92 -3.27
C PHE A 85 9.49 6.50 -2.82
N LYS A 86 8.59 5.83 -3.51
CA LYS A 86 8.05 4.51 -3.15
C LYS A 86 8.22 3.53 -4.29
N ILE A 87 8.70 2.34 -3.99
CA ILE A 87 8.85 1.25 -4.94
C ILE A 87 8.04 0.04 -4.47
N GLY A 88 7.41 -0.67 -5.39
CA GLY A 88 6.70 -1.91 -5.12
C GLY A 88 7.06 -2.99 -6.11
N VAL A 89 7.20 -4.24 -5.62
CA VAL A 89 7.35 -5.45 -6.43
C VAL A 89 6.12 -6.31 -6.22
N GLY A 90 5.24 -6.34 -7.21
CA GLY A 90 3.99 -7.10 -7.18
C GLY A 90 4.16 -8.53 -7.65
N HIS A 91 3.04 -9.22 -7.72
CA HIS A 91 2.91 -10.52 -8.39
C HIS A 91 1.54 -10.57 -9.06
N GLN A 92 1.41 -11.29 -10.19
CA GLN A 92 0.13 -11.38 -10.92
C GLN A 92 -0.99 -11.97 -10.06
N LEU A 93 -0.64 -12.86 -9.14
CA LEU A 93 -1.57 -13.52 -8.21
C LEU A 93 -1.76 -12.73 -6.90
N ASP A 94 -1.07 -11.61 -6.70
CA ASP A 94 -1.19 -10.81 -5.47
C ASP A 94 -0.87 -9.33 -5.70
N ASN A 95 -1.89 -8.51 -5.81
CA ASN A 95 -1.77 -7.06 -5.83
C ASN A 95 -2.16 -6.41 -4.48
N SER A 96 -1.91 -7.05 -3.37
CA SER A 96 -2.16 -6.49 -2.03
C SER A 96 -1.39 -5.21 -1.76
N ILE A 97 -0.29 -4.98 -2.49
CA ILE A 97 0.52 -3.76 -2.42
C ILE A 97 -0.03 -2.59 -3.24
N ASP A 98 -1.09 -2.79 -4.05
CA ASP A 98 -1.65 -1.82 -5.00
C ASP A 98 -0.55 -1.19 -5.88
N ILE A 99 0.07 -2.00 -6.73
CA ILE A 99 1.29 -1.70 -7.47
C ILE A 99 1.21 -0.41 -8.30
N TYR A 100 0.04 -0.11 -8.88
CA TYR A 100 -0.20 1.10 -9.66
C TYR A 100 -0.15 2.40 -8.83
N THR A 101 -0.09 2.29 -7.50
CA THR A 101 -0.06 3.46 -6.59
C THR A 101 1.36 3.86 -6.17
N GLN A 102 2.38 3.14 -6.64
CA GLN A 102 3.78 3.36 -6.32
C GLN A 102 4.44 4.34 -7.31
N ASP A 103 5.52 5.01 -6.91
CA ASP A 103 6.32 5.82 -7.84
C ASP A 103 6.97 4.91 -8.91
N ILE A 104 7.48 3.73 -8.49
CA ILE A 104 7.85 2.63 -9.39
C ILE A 104 7.07 1.38 -8.98
N GLY A 105 6.40 0.74 -9.93
CA GLY A 105 5.84 -0.59 -9.78
C GLY A 105 6.59 -1.58 -10.67
N ILE A 106 6.91 -2.75 -10.13
CA ILE A 106 7.63 -3.82 -10.83
C ILE A 106 6.76 -5.08 -10.77
N LEU A 107 6.38 -5.60 -11.93
CA LEU A 107 5.54 -6.78 -12.03
C LEU A 107 6.27 -7.87 -12.82
N PRO A 108 6.71 -8.96 -12.15
CA PRO A 108 7.35 -10.07 -12.83
C PRO A 108 6.43 -10.72 -13.87
N VAL A 109 6.98 -11.04 -15.03
CA VAL A 109 6.32 -11.74 -16.13
C VAL A 109 7.18 -12.95 -16.47
N ILE A 110 6.65 -14.14 -16.24
CA ILE A 110 7.35 -15.39 -16.55
C ILE A 110 6.81 -15.93 -17.87
N ASP A 111 7.72 -16.25 -18.78
CA ASP A 111 7.43 -16.85 -20.08
C ASP A 111 8.42 -18.01 -20.32
N GLY A 112 7.98 -19.23 -20.06
CA GLY A 112 8.84 -20.41 -20.00
C GLY A 112 9.94 -20.23 -18.95
N ASP A 113 11.20 -20.38 -19.34
CA ASP A 113 12.37 -20.20 -18.46
C ASP A 113 12.82 -18.73 -18.36
N LYS A 114 12.23 -17.83 -19.16
CA LYS A 114 12.63 -16.43 -19.18
C LYS A 114 11.82 -15.63 -18.16
N LYS A 115 12.52 -14.74 -17.48
CA LYS A 115 11.96 -13.81 -16.50
C LYS A 115 12.11 -12.39 -17.02
N PHE A 116 10.99 -11.72 -17.18
CA PHE A 116 10.90 -10.34 -17.55
C PHE A 116 10.19 -9.54 -16.47
N PHE A 117 10.37 -8.22 -16.51
CA PHE A 117 9.80 -7.33 -15.50
C PHE A 117 9.11 -6.15 -16.19
N ASN A 118 7.81 -6.12 -16.10
CA ASN A 118 7.02 -4.94 -16.45
C ASN A 118 7.31 -3.82 -15.46
N ILE A 119 7.55 -2.63 -15.97
CA ILE A 119 7.85 -1.43 -15.19
C ILE A 119 6.68 -0.45 -15.30
N LEU A 120 6.21 0.00 -14.16
CA LEU A 120 5.17 1.00 -14.00
C LEU A 120 5.78 2.25 -13.35
N VAL A 121 5.37 3.46 -13.76
CA VAL A 121 5.94 4.70 -13.23
C VAL A 121 4.88 5.77 -12.95
N GLY A 122 5.10 6.57 -11.92
CA GLY A 122 4.35 7.79 -11.67
C GLY A 122 3.04 7.63 -10.91
N GLY A 123 2.87 6.55 -10.14
CA GLY A 123 1.74 6.41 -9.25
C GLY A 123 1.84 7.23 -7.97
N GLY A 124 0.69 7.61 -7.41
CA GLY A 124 0.63 8.33 -6.14
C GLY A 124 -0.76 8.88 -5.83
N LEU A 125 -1.33 8.51 -4.70
CA LEU A 125 -2.74 8.80 -4.39
C LEU A 125 -2.96 10.08 -3.58
N GLY A 126 -1.94 10.56 -2.85
CA GLY A 126 -2.11 11.73 -1.97
C GLY A 126 -2.44 13.00 -2.75
N SER A 127 -3.40 13.77 -2.23
CA SER A 127 -3.77 15.12 -2.67
C SER A 127 -3.81 16.07 -1.49
N HIS A 128 -4.13 17.33 -1.71
CA HIS A 128 -4.30 18.35 -0.67
C HIS A 128 -5.71 18.93 -0.72
N HIS A 129 -6.27 19.20 0.45
CA HIS A 129 -7.58 19.85 0.55
C HIS A 129 -7.63 21.15 -0.28
N ARG A 130 -8.71 21.33 -1.04
CA ARG A 130 -9.00 22.54 -1.81
C ARG A 130 -7.90 22.97 -2.78
N GLN A 131 -7.13 22.01 -3.30
CA GLN A 131 -6.07 22.29 -4.26
C GLN A 131 -6.22 21.34 -5.45
N SER A 132 -6.95 21.79 -6.48
CA SER A 132 -7.26 21.03 -7.69
C SER A 132 -6.03 20.59 -8.47
N GLN A 133 -4.90 21.32 -8.35
CA GLN A 133 -3.63 20.94 -8.95
C GLN A 133 -2.97 19.71 -8.30
N THR A 134 -3.54 19.18 -7.20
CA THR A 134 -3.08 17.95 -6.56
C THR A 134 -4.16 16.88 -6.64
N PHE A 135 -3.83 15.72 -7.18
CA PHE A 135 -4.80 14.67 -7.51
C PHE A 135 -4.20 13.27 -7.32
N PRO A 136 -5.01 12.24 -7.09
CA PRO A 136 -4.57 10.85 -7.15
C PRO A 136 -4.25 10.46 -8.60
N ARG A 137 -3.19 9.68 -8.79
CA ARG A 137 -2.77 9.17 -10.10
C ARG A 137 -2.32 7.72 -9.98
N LEU A 138 -2.69 6.89 -10.97
CA LEU A 138 -2.13 5.57 -11.18
C LEU A 138 -0.85 5.67 -12.02
N ALA A 139 0.02 4.69 -11.86
CA ALA A 139 1.24 4.57 -12.64
C ALA A 139 0.95 4.21 -14.09
N ASP A 140 1.75 4.76 -15.01
CA ASP A 140 1.73 4.40 -16.42
C ASP A 140 2.58 3.17 -16.69
N GLU A 141 2.21 2.41 -17.72
CA GLU A 141 2.97 1.31 -18.29
C GLU A 141 4.16 1.88 -19.06
N LEU A 142 5.39 1.69 -18.54
CA LEU A 142 6.60 2.26 -19.13
C LEU A 142 7.23 1.36 -20.19
N GLY A 143 7.27 0.07 -19.92
CA GLY A 143 7.90 -0.96 -20.76
C GLY A 143 8.32 -2.17 -19.94
N MET A 144 9.16 -3.01 -20.50
CA MET A 144 9.61 -4.25 -19.89
C MET A 144 11.13 -4.39 -20.02
N CYS A 145 11.80 -4.96 -19.02
CA CYS A 145 13.23 -5.27 -19.03
C CYS A 145 13.50 -6.72 -18.57
N GLU A 146 14.71 -7.18 -18.76
CA GLU A 146 15.19 -8.48 -18.25
C GLU A 146 15.59 -8.39 -16.76
N GLU A 147 15.79 -9.55 -16.13
CA GLU A 147 16.04 -9.63 -14.68
C GLU A 147 17.30 -8.86 -14.24
N ASP A 148 18.38 -8.99 -14.98
CA ASP A 148 19.66 -8.32 -14.73
C ASP A 148 19.64 -6.80 -14.98
N GLN A 149 18.66 -6.32 -15.72
CA GLN A 149 18.48 -4.90 -16.06
C GLN A 149 17.63 -4.11 -15.04
N VAL A 150 16.90 -4.80 -14.16
CA VAL A 150 15.92 -4.17 -13.25
C VAL A 150 16.55 -3.09 -12.38
N ILE A 151 17.71 -3.34 -11.82
CA ILE A 151 18.40 -2.41 -10.92
C ILE A 151 18.84 -1.14 -11.65
N ASP A 152 19.33 -1.27 -12.88
CA ASP A 152 19.74 -0.11 -13.69
C ASP A 152 18.51 0.72 -14.09
N VAL A 153 17.41 0.09 -14.46
CA VAL A 153 16.14 0.76 -14.73
C VAL A 153 15.64 1.52 -13.50
N VAL A 154 15.64 0.90 -12.31
CA VAL A 154 15.25 1.54 -11.05
C VAL A 154 16.14 2.75 -10.73
N LYS A 155 17.46 2.61 -10.81
CA LYS A 155 18.43 3.71 -10.60
C LYS A 155 18.26 4.83 -11.62
N GLY A 156 18.00 4.48 -12.88
CA GLY A 156 17.71 5.43 -13.95
C GLY A 156 16.49 6.28 -13.64
N ILE A 157 15.38 5.65 -13.28
CA ILE A 157 14.12 6.35 -12.91
C ILE A 157 14.33 7.27 -11.69
N ILE A 158 15.01 6.80 -10.65
CA ILE A 158 15.34 7.60 -9.46
C ILE A 158 16.17 8.82 -9.86
N SER A 159 17.15 8.66 -10.75
CA SER A 159 18.02 9.75 -11.20
C SER A 159 17.25 10.80 -12.01
N ILE A 160 16.24 10.40 -12.81
CA ILE A 160 15.34 11.33 -13.51
C ILE A 160 14.55 12.16 -12.49
N GLN A 161 13.92 11.53 -11.50
CA GLN A 161 13.19 12.24 -10.45
C GLN A 161 14.10 13.18 -9.64
N ARG A 162 15.36 12.79 -9.39
CA ARG A 162 16.35 13.63 -8.72
C ARG A 162 16.64 14.89 -9.53
N ASP A 163 16.87 14.76 -10.84
CA ASP A 163 17.35 15.82 -11.69
C ASP A 163 16.23 16.74 -12.20
N TYR A 164 15.05 16.20 -12.50
CA TYR A 164 13.94 16.93 -13.12
C TYR A 164 12.69 17.08 -12.24
N GLY A 165 12.65 16.42 -11.09
CA GLY A 165 11.51 16.57 -10.18
C GLY A 165 11.36 17.99 -9.65
N VAL A 166 10.13 18.47 -9.54
CA VAL A 166 9.80 19.83 -9.11
C VAL A 166 10.30 20.09 -7.68
N ARG A 167 11.11 21.14 -7.51
CA ARG A 167 11.67 21.54 -6.21
C ARG A 167 11.12 22.87 -5.70
N THR A 168 10.55 23.68 -6.59
CA THR A 168 9.98 25.00 -6.28
C THR A 168 8.66 24.93 -5.54
N ASP A 169 7.84 23.89 -5.85
CA ASP A 169 6.59 23.62 -5.13
C ASP A 169 6.60 22.20 -4.53
N ARG A 170 6.72 22.14 -3.19
CA ARG A 170 6.73 20.85 -2.47
C ARG A 170 5.43 20.04 -2.63
N LYS A 171 4.31 20.66 -3.01
CA LYS A 171 3.04 19.97 -3.23
C LYS A 171 3.03 19.21 -4.54
N GLN A 172 3.81 19.67 -5.52
CA GLN A 172 3.99 19.04 -6.84
C GLN A 172 5.32 18.31 -6.99
N ALA A 173 6.05 18.06 -5.91
CA ALA A 173 7.38 17.47 -5.93
C ALA A 173 7.40 15.93 -6.10
N ARG A 174 6.25 15.24 -6.12
CA ARG A 174 6.16 13.79 -6.38
C ARG A 174 6.36 13.48 -7.86
N MET A 175 6.91 12.30 -8.16
CA MET A 175 7.20 11.86 -9.53
C MET A 175 5.96 11.86 -10.43
N LYS A 176 4.77 11.60 -9.90
CA LYS A 176 3.53 11.62 -10.67
C LYS A 176 3.28 12.93 -11.43
N TYR A 177 3.72 14.06 -10.88
CA TYR A 177 3.59 15.38 -11.54
C TYR A 177 4.62 15.57 -12.65
N LEU A 178 5.82 14.98 -12.51
CA LEU A 178 6.79 14.96 -13.60
C LEU A 178 6.24 14.15 -14.79
N LEU A 179 5.67 12.96 -14.50
CA LEU A 179 5.02 12.13 -15.52
C LEU A 179 3.83 12.83 -16.16
N GLU A 180 2.99 13.53 -15.39
CA GLU A 180 1.86 14.31 -15.92
C GLU A 180 2.31 15.40 -16.90
N ASN A 181 3.40 16.09 -16.57
CA ASN A 181 3.94 17.16 -17.40
C ASN A 181 4.70 16.67 -18.65
N TRP A 182 5.38 15.54 -18.55
CA TRP A 182 6.22 15.03 -19.63
C TRP A 182 5.51 14.04 -20.55
N GLY A 183 4.59 13.26 -20.00
CA GLY A 183 4.07 12.05 -20.61
C GLY A 183 5.05 10.88 -20.52
N VAL A 184 4.51 9.66 -20.66
CA VAL A 184 5.29 8.41 -20.50
C VAL A 184 6.35 8.24 -21.60
N ASN A 185 6.07 8.67 -22.86
CA ASN A 185 7.00 8.50 -23.97
C ASN A 185 8.29 9.30 -23.77
N LYS A 186 8.19 10.59 -23.43
CA LYS A 186 9.35 11.43 -23.15
C LYS A 186 10.13 10.91 -21.94
N PHE A 187 9.43 10.41 -20.92
CA PHE A 187 10.06 9.82 -19.75
C PHE A 187 10.84 8.54 -20.11
N ARG A 188 10.27 7.68 -20.98
CA ARG A 188 10.92 6.48 -21.51
C ARG A 188 12.18 6.81 -22.31
N GLU A 189 12.10 7.78 -23.23
CA GLU A 189 13.24 8.24 -24.02
C GLU A 189 14.41 8.70 -23.13
N GLU A 190 14.14 9.55 -22.14
CA GLU A 190 15.16 10.02 -21.20
C GLU A 190 15.76 8.87 -20.37
N LEU A 191 14.90 7.92 -19.95
CA LEU A 191 15.37 6.74 -19.20
C LEU A 191 16.31 5.90 -20.07
N GLU A 192 15.91 5.55 -21.28
CA GLU A 192 16.70 4.72 -22.20
C GLU A 192 18.06 5.36 -22.55
N LEU A 193 18.12 6.69 -22.66
CA LEU A 193 19.39 7.43 -22.80
C LEU A 193 20.30 7.25 -21.58
N ARG A 194 19.75 7.23 -20.36
CA ARG A 194 20.54 7.11 -19.13
C ARG A 194 21.06 5.71 -18.87
N ILE A 195 20.24 4.70 -19.16
CA ILE A 195 20.58 3.30 -18.91
C ILE A 195 21.36 2.66 -20.07
N GLY A 196 21.36 3.26 -21.27
CA GLY A 196 22.14 2.81 -22.42
C GLY A 196 21.55 1.64 -23.20
N PHE A 197 20.28 1.26 -22.93
CA PHE A 197 19.55 0.23 -23.67
C PHE A 197 18.06 0.59 -23.81
N LYS A 198 17.38 -0.10 -24.73
CA LYS A 198 15.95 0.08 -24.99
C LYS A 198 15.12 -0.86 -24.11
N LEU A 199 14.02 -0.34 -23.59
CA LEU A 199 13.00 -1.18 -22.97
C LEU A 199 12.18 -1.91 -24.02
N ASN A 200 11.81 -3.14 -23.75
CA ASN A 200 10.84 -3.89 -24.54
C ASN A 200 9.42 -3.33 -24.32
N GLU A 201 8.48 -3.77 -25.19
CA GLU A 201 7.08 -3.41 -25.02
C GLU A 201 6.49 -4.03 -23.75
N TYR A 202 5.64 -3.26 -23.08
CA TYR A 202 4.94 -3.72 -21.87
C TYR A 202 4.00 -4.89 -22.21
N ILE A 203 4.09 -5.98 -21.48
CA ILE A 203 3.18 -7.12 -21.64
C ILE A 203 1.96 -6.93 -20.75
N LYS A 204 0.79 -6.67 -21.37
CA LYS A 204 -0.47 -6.57 -20.61
C LYS A 204 -0.81 -7.91 -19.97
N LYS A 205 -0.84 -7.94 -18.66
CA LYS A 205 -1.35 -9.05 -17.87
C LYS A 205 -2.31 -8.52 -16.82
N SER A 206 -3.49 -9.11 -16.77
CA SER A 206 -4.49 -8.74 -15.76
C SER A 206 -4.03 -9.17 -14.38
N LEU A 207 -4.16 -8.28 -13.42
CA LEU A 207 -4.08 -8.63 -12.00
C LEU A 207 -5.44 -9.22 -11.62
N THR A 208 -5.52 -10.53 -11.55
CA THR A 208 -6.78 -11.26 -11.43
C THR A 208 -7.07 -11.75 -10.02
N LYS A 209 -6.13 -11.56 -9.11
CA LYS A 209 -6.22 -12.09 -7.75
C LYS A 209 -5.61 -11.13 -6.74
N ILE A 210 -6.24 -11.01 -5.59
CA ILE A 210 -5.61 -10.60 -4.34
C ILE A 210 -5.71 -11.80 -3.44
N ASP A 211 -4.57 -12.36 -3.07
CA ASP A 211 -4.56 -13.60 -2.34
C ASP A 211 -5.00 -13.40 -0.90
N ASN A 212 -5.84 -14.31 -0.44
CA ASN A 212 -6.19 -14.39 0.96
C ASN A 212 -5.16 -15.30 1.66
N TYR A 213 -4.26 -14.72 2.43
CA TYR A 213 -3.23 -15.44 3.17
C TYR A 213 -3.61 -15.73 4.62
N TYR A 214 -4.86 -15.44 5.02
CA TYR A 214 -5.31 -15.69 6.39
C TYR A 214 -5.41 -17.18 6.70
N GLY A 215 -5.22 -17.52 7.97
CA GLY A 215 -5.24 -18.89 8.44
C GLY A 215 -3.93 -19.65 8.20
N TRP A 216 -4.00 -20.96 8.30
CA TRP A 216 -2.85 -21.85 8.25
C TRP A 216 -2.61 -22.43 6.86
N HIS A 217 -1.38 -22.31 6.38
CA HIS A 217 -0.96 -22.80 5.07
C HIS A 217 0.41 -23.47 5.13
N LYS A 218 0.62 -24.46 4.24
CA LYS A 218 1.96 -25.02 4.00
C LYS A 218 2.79 -24.03 3.19
N GLN A 219 4.10 -24.00 3.47
CA GLN A 219 5.07 -23.30 2.62
C GLN A 219 5.67 -24.24 1.59
N LYS A 220 6.22 -23.69 0.49
CA LYS A 220 7.00 -24.48 -0.48
C LYS A 220 8.25 -25.10 0.13
N GLN A 221 8.77 -24.50 1.20
CA GLN A 221 9.87 -25.07 1.98
C GLN A 221 9.36 -26.29 2.77
N ALA A 222 10.00 -27.44 2.58
CA ALA A 222 9.58 -28.70 3.17
C ALA A 222 9.49 -28.60 4.71
N GLY A 223 8.39 -29.07 5.26
CA GLY A 223 8.14 -29.08 6.72
C GLY A 223 7.85 -27.73 7.34
N LYS A 224 7.74 -26.64 6.55
CA LYS A 224 7.41 -25.29 7.02
C LYS A 224 5.96 -24.92 6.76
N PHE A 225 5.43 -24.07 7.65
CA PHE A 225 4.09 -23.51 7.61
C PHE A 225 4.12 -22.00 7.81
N TYR A 226 3.07 -21.32 7.37
CA TYR A 226 2.78 -19.95 7.75
C TYR A 226 1.35 -19.81 8.24
N CYS A 227 1.11 -18.76 9.03
CA CYS A 227 -0.21 -18.41 9.53
C CYS A 227 -0.45 -16.92 9.36
N GLY A 228 -1.42 -16.57 8.52
CA GLY A 228 -1.87 -15.19 8.37
C GLY A 228 -2.89 -14.82 9.45
N ILE A 229 -2.71 -13.68 10.07
CA ILE A 229 -3.55 -13.16 11.15
C ILE A 229 -4.08 -11.81 10.75
N PHE A 230 -5.42 -11.67 10.72
CA PHE A 230 -6.08 -10.39 10.52
C PHE A 230 -5.81 -9.47 11.71
N VAL A 231 -5.41 -8.24 11.41
CA VAL A 231 -5.15 -7.20 12.41
C VAL A 231 -6.00 -5.98 12.06
N GLU A 232 -7.13 -5.82 12.74
CA GLU A 232 -8.07 -4.75 12.47
C GLU A 232 -7.37 -3.38 12.40
N ASN A 233 -7.33 -2.80 11.20
CA ASN A 233 -6.65 -1.53 10.88
C ASN A 233 -5.18 -1.46 11.34
N GLY A 234 -4.48 -2.58 11.41
CA GLY A 234 -3.07 -2.66 11.77
C GLY A 234 -2.74 -2.40 13.25
N ARG A 235 -3.73 -2.37 14.13
CA ARG A 235 -3.52 -2.03 15.53
C ARG A 235 -3.29 -3.27 16.41
N ILE A 236 -2.04 -3.66 16.59
CA ILE A 236 -1.67 -4.76 17.49
C ILE A 236 -1.77 -4.30 18.94
N LYS A 237 -2.89 -4.59 19.59
CA LYS A 237 -3.16 -4.26 21.00
C LYS A 237 -3.99 -5.34 21.67
N ASP A 238 -3.94 -5.40 23.00
CA ASP A 238 -4.86 -6.20 23.81
C ASP A 238 -6.19 -5.43 23.97
N LYS A 239 -7.32 -6.08 23.72
CA LYS A 239 -8.67 -5.49 23.83
C LYS A 239 -9.63 -6.53 24.39
N GLY A 240 -10.18 -6.28 25.58
CA GLY A 240 -11.09 -7.23 26.25
C GLY A 240 -10.45 -8.60 26.45
N SER A 241 -11.12 -9.64 25.97
CA SER A 241 -10.63 -11.03 25.99
C SER A 241 -9.54 -11.31 24.95
N VAL A 242 -9.50 -10.56 23.85
CA VAL A 242 -8.51 -10.73 22.81
C VAL A 242 -7.17 -10.13 23.22
N LYS A 243 -6.16 -10.98 23.39
CA LYS A 243 -4.80 -10.62 23.86
C LYS A 243 -3.79 -10.63 22.69
N LEU A 244 -4.09 -9.89 21.62
CA LEU A 244 -3.30 -9.92 20.39
C LEU A 244 -1.83 -9.56 20.60
N LYS A 245 -1.55 -8.44 21.30
CA LYS A 245 -0.17 -7.98 21.54
C LYS A 245 0.61 -8.94 22.43
N SER A 246 0.04 -9.27 23.59
CA SER A 246 0.72 -10.11 24.57
C SER A 246 0.82 -11.57 24.11
N GLY A 247 -0.18 -12.09 23.41
CA GLY A 247 -0.19 -13.44 22.83
C GLY A 247 0.88 -13.59 21.74
N LEU A 248 0.89 -12.69 20.75
CA LEU A 248 1.92 -12.69 19.70
C LEU A 248 3.33 -12.59 20.27
N ALA A 249 3.55 -11.70 21.26
CA ALA A 249 4.86 -11.55 21.88
C ALA A 249 5.33 -12.86 22.57
N LYS A 250 4.42 -13.58 23.23
CA LYS A 250 4.72 -14.88 23.84
C LYS A 250 5.03 -15.96 22.81
N ILE A 251 4.22 -16.03 21.74
CA ILE A 251 4.41 -17.00 20.65
C ILE A 251 5.77 -16.78 19.98
N ILE A 252 6.07 -15.54 19.59
CA ILE A 252 7.33 -15.18 18.93
C ILE A 252 8.52 -15.54 19.83
N LYS A 253 8.45 -15.20 21.13
CA LYS A 253 9.53 -15.49 22.08
C LYS A 253 9.72 -17.01 22.33
N LYS A 254 8.62 -17.76 22.42
CA LYS A 254 8.68 -19.21 22.74
C LYS A 254 9.18 -20.04 21.58
N TYR A 255 8.70 -19.73 20.34
CA TYR A 255 8.95 -20.54 19.15
C TYR A 255 9.95 -19.92 18.19
N ASN A 256 10.48 -18.72 18.51
CA ASN A 256 11.37 -17.95 17.63
C ASN A 256 10.83 -17.79 16.19
N VAL A 257 9.53 -17.48 16.08
CA VAL A 257 8.81 -17.39 14.80
C VAL A 257 9.14 -16.06 14.13
N GLU A 258 9.44 -16.12 12.85
CA GLU A 258 9.58 -14.92 12.02
C GLU A 258 8.22 -14.31 11.72
N THR A 259 8.18 -12.98 11.61
CA THR A 259 6.95 -12.23 11.35
C THR A 259 7.10 -11.33 10.12
N ARG A 260 6.01 -11.18 9.36
CA ARG A 260 5.89 -10.22 8.26
C ARG A 260 4.69 -9.31 8.46
N LEU A 261 4.89 -8.02 8.25
CA LEU A 261 3.80 -7.07 8.15
C LEU A 261 3.38 -6.95 6.68
N THR A 262 2.08 -6.88 6.43
CA THR A 262 1.54 -6.79 5.07
C THR A 262 1.14 -5.37 4.69
N ALA A 263 1.02 -5.10 3.40
CA ALA A 263 0.55 -3.82 2.89
C ALA A 263 -0.96 -3.59 3.16
N THR A 264 -1.68 -4.64 3.56
CA THR A 264 -3.08 -4.60 4.03
C THR A 264 -3.21 -4.48 5.54
N GLN A 265 -2.11 -4.17 6.23
CA GLN A 265 -2.03 -3.92 7.68
C GLN A 265 -2.14 -5.17 8.57
N ASP A 266 -1.99 -6.35 8.01
CA ASP A 266 -2.05 -7.62 8.71
C ASP A 266 -0.67 -8.16 9.10
N LEU A 267 -0.63 -9.30 9.77
CA LEU A 267 0.57 -9.97 10.18
C LEU A 267 0.58 -11.44 9.72
N ILE A 268 1.72 -11.89 9.24
CA ILE A 268 1.95 -13.30 8.91
C ILE A 268 3.08 -13.84 9.77
N LEU A 269 2.81 -14.94 10.48
CA LEU A 269 3.84 -15.75 11.10
C LEU A 269 4.38 -16.70 10.05
N VAL A 270 5.69 -16.69 9.78
CA VAL A 270 6.29 -17.49 8.70
C VAL A 270 7.39 -18.42 9.25
N ASN A 271 7.82 -19.36 8.42
CA ASN A 271 8.88 -20.33 8.72
C ASN A 271 8.62 -21.22 9.95
N ILE A 272 7.33 -21.49 10.24
CA ILE A 272 6.91 -22.31 11.37
C ILE A 272 7.22 -23.78 11.09
N ASP A 273 8.02 -24.41 11.94
CA ASP A 273 8.28 -25.86 11.86
C ASP A 273 7.01 -26.66 12.15
N LYS A 274 6.80 -27.75 11.40
CA LYS A 274 5.63 -28.64 11.55
C LYS A 274 5.35 -29.04 13.01
N GLN A 275 6.39 -29.36 13.74
CA GLN A 275 6.28 -29.75 15.16
C GLN A 275 5.76 -28.64 16.09
N ASN A 276 5.86 -27.38 15.69
CA ASN A 276 5.44 -26.20 16.49
C ASN A 276 4.00 -25.76 16.17
N VAL A 277 3.40 -26.27 15.08
CA VAL A 277 2.09 -25.81 14.60
C VAL A 277 1.01 -25.94 15.67
N GLU A 278 0.86 -27.13 16.28
CA GLU A 278 -0.20 -27.34 17.26
C GLU A 278 0.01 -26.51 18.54
N GLY A 279 1.23 -26.40 19.04
CA GLY A 279 1.50 -25.55 20.21
C GLY A 279 1.29 -24.06 19.95
N ILE A 280 1.48 -23.59 18.71
CA ILE A 280 1.15 -22.21 18.34
C ILE A 280 -0.37 -22.02 18.22
N LYS A 281 -1.12 -22.99 17.67
CA LYS A 281 -2.59 -22.95 17.62
C LYS A 281 -3.19 -22.88 19.04
N GLU A 282 -2.71 -23.70 19.95
CA GLU A 282 -3.14 -23.66 21.36
C GLU A 282 -2.90 -22.28 21.97
N MET A 283 -1.71 -21.71 21.79
CA MET A 283 -1.41 -20.37 22.30
C MET A 283 -2.24 -19.26 21.66
N LEU A 284 -2.54 -19.35 20.37
CA LEU A 284 -3.47 -18.41 19.71
C LEU A 284 -4.85 -18.50 20.33
N ALA A 285 -5.37 -19.72 20.54
CA ALA A 285 -6.67 -19.95 21.17
C ALA A 285 -6.72 -19.47 22.63
N GLU A 286 -5.71 -19.75 23.45
CA GLU A 286 -5.58 -19.24 24.83
C GLU A 286 -5.64 -17.72 24.94
N HIS A 287 -5.18 -17.02 23.90
CA HIS A 287 -5.18 -15.56 23.84
C HIS A 287 -6.36 -14.99 23.04
N ASN A 288 -7.33 -15.83 22.65
CA ASN A 288 -8.49 -15.49 21.81
C ASN A 288 -8.09 -14.79 20.49
N ILE A 289 -6.95 -15.19 19.91
CA ILE A 289 -6.49 -14.70 18.61
C ILE A 289 -7.06 -15.62 17.53
N ASP A 290 -7.95 -15.08 16.72
CA ASP A 290 -8.54 -15.80 15.62
C ASP A 290 -7.66 -15.71 14.35
N THR A 291 -7.65 -16.77 13.56
CA THR A 291 -6.88 -16.83 12.31
C THR A 291 -7.73 -16.57 11.06
N ASN A 292 -9.03 -16.29 11.18
CA ASN A 292 -9.95 -15.72 10.17
C ASN A 292 -11.39 -16.23 10.21
N GLU A 293 -11.70 -17.25 10.95
CA GLU A 293 -13.02 -17.93 10.91
C GLU A 293 -14.18 -17.06 11.40
N ARG A 294 -13.87 -16.05 12.22
CA ARG A 294 -14.85 -15.16 12.85
C ARG A 294 -15.09 -13.85 12.12
N TYR A 295 -14.31 -13.57 11.08
CA TYR A 295 -14.40 -12.28 10.40
C TYR A 295 -15.17 -12.39 9.09
N SER A 296 -16.04 -11.43 8.85
CA SER A 296 -16.79 -11.33 7.60
C SER A 296 -15.89 -10.97 6.41
N ASN A 297 -16.32 -11.32 5.19
CA ASN A 297 -15.62 -10.93 3.96
C ASN A 297 -15.47 -9.42 3.84
N LEU A 298 -16.53 -8.67 4.22
CA LEU A 298 -16.53 -7.22 4.20
C LEU A 298 -15.45 -6.65 5.14
N ARG A 299 -15.33 -7.21 6.36
CA ARG A 299 -14.34 -6.78 7.34
C ARG A 299 -12.91 -7.07 6.89
N LEU A 300 -12.66 -8.29 6.39
CA LEU A 300 -11.34 -8.69 5.88
C LEU A 300 -10.89 -7.86 4.67
N ALA A 301 -11.82 -7.35 3.85
CA ALA A 301 -11.53 -6.50 2.70
C ALA A 301 -11.38 -5.01 3.07
N SER A 302 -11.68 -4.62 4.31
CA SER A 302 -11.71 -3.22 4.74
C SER A 302 -10.42 -2.80 5.44
N MET A 303 -10.04 -1.52 5.27
CA MET A 303 -8.80 -0.98 5.83
C MET A 303 -8.91 0.51 6.12
N ALA A 304 -8.35 0.96 7.26
CA ALA A 304 -8.27 2.37 7.59
C ALA A 304 -6.86 2.83 7.97
N CYS A 305 -6.56 4.11 7.76
CA CYS A 305 -5.33 4.70 8.27
C CYS A 305 -5.48 5.10 9.76
N PRO A 306 -4.36 5.30 10.51
CA PRO A 306 -4.43 5.66 11.93
C PRO A 306 -5.25 6.90 12.26
N ALA A 307 -5.28 7.91 11.39
CA ALA A 307 -6.07 9.14 11.49
C ALA A 307 -6.04 9.82 12.88
N LEU A 308 -7.10 10.57 13.24
CA LEU A 308 -7.20 11.18 14.57
C LEU A 308 -7.43 10.10 15.65
N PRO A 309 -6.94 10.35 16.86
CA PRO A 309 -6.07 11.45 17.34
C PRO A 309 -4.57 11.18 17.11
N THR A 310 -4.22 10.03 16.51
CA THR A 310 -2.81 9.59 16.36
C THR A 310 -2.05 10.44 15.33
N CYS A 311 -2.71 10.76 14.21
CA CYS A 311 -2.09 11.49 13.09
C CYS A 311 -2.46 12.99 13.15
N SER A 312 -1.46 13.85 13.33
CA SER A 312 -1.65 15.32 13.35
C SER A 312 -2.02 15.92 11.98
N LEU A 313 -2.01 15.14 10.89
CA LEU A 313 -2.41 15.58 9.54
C LEU A 313 -3.87 15.27 9.24
N ALA A 314 -4.49 14.38 10.01
CA ALA A 314 -5.87 13.98 9.80
C ALA A 314 -6.84 15.10 10.26
N VAL A 315 -7.97 15.17 9.60
CA VAL A 315 -9.08 16.07 9.93
C VAL A 315 -10.30 15.30 10.46
N ALA A 316 -10.33 13.96 10.25
CA ALA A 316 -11.36 13.06 10.71
C ALA A 316 -10.73 11.79 11.33
N GLU A 317 -11.52 10.97 11.97
CA GLU A 317 -11.12 9.62 12.40
C GLU A 317 -11.11 8.64 11.21
N ALA A 318 -10.49 7.49 11.35
CA ALA A 318 -10.59 6.38 10.42
C ALA A 318 -10.40 5.04 11.14
N GLU A 319 -9.22 4.72 11.68
CA GLU A 319 -8.91 3.47 12.39
C GLU A 319 -9.93 3.14 13.49
N ARG A 320 -10.36 4.16 14.23
CA ARG A 320 -11.30 3.96 15.35
C ARG A 320 -12.75 3.93 14.94
N PHE A 321 -13.07 4.56 13.82
CA PHE A 321 -14.44 4.68 13.34
C PHE A 321 -14.81 3.53 12.37
N LEU A 322 -13.93 3.12 11.46
CA LEU A 322 -14.24 2.07 10.47
C LEU A 322 -14.77 0.77 11.09
N PRO A 323 -14.26 0.25 12.24
CA PRO A 323 -14.82 -0.94 12.84
C PRO A 323 -16.30 -0.85 13.16
N SER A 324 -16.78 0.28 13.71
CA SER A 324 -18.22 0.46 14.02
C SER A 324 -19.05 0.60 12.75
N LEU A 325 -18.53 1.25 11.70
CA LEU A 325 -19.18 1.30 10.40
C LEU A 325 -19.37 -0.11 9.81
N ILE A 326 -18.34 -0.97 9.93
CA ILE A 326 -18.44 -2.36 9.45
C ILE A 326 -19.39 -3.16 10.34
N ASP A 327 -19.37 -2.99 11.69
CA ASP A 327 -20.34 -3.62 12.59
C ASP A 327 -21.78 -3.32 12.17
N GLU A 328 -22.11 -2.06 11.85
CA GLU A 328 -23.43 -1.66 11.37
C GLU A 328 -23.81 -2.34 10.05
N LEU A 329 -22.90 -2.40 9.08
CA LEU A 329 -23.13 -3.08 7.80
C LEU A 329 -23.31 -4.60 7.97
N GLU A 330 -22.53 -5.23 8.86
CA GLU A 330 -22.69 -6.64 9.23
C GLU A 330 -24.06 -6.92 9.87
N HIS A 331 -24.51 -6.05 10.78
CA HIS A 331 -25.87 -6.14 11.38
C HIS A 331 -27.00 -5.96 10.35
N MET A 332 -26.73 -5.25 9.25
CA MET A 332 -27.66 -5.14 8.11
C MET A 332 -27.61 -6.35 7.15
N GLY A 333 -26.84 -7.41 7.48
CA GLY A 333 -26.73 -8.63 6.69
C GLY A 333 -25.81 -8.51 5.47
N LEU A 334 -24.85 -7.58 5.49
CA LEU A 334 -23.93 -7.33 4.37
C LEU A 334 -22.51 -7.88 4.61
N GLY A 335 -22.31 -8.65 5.67
CA GLY A 335 -20.98 -9.18 6.03
C GLY A 335 -20.36 -10.11 4.98
N ASP A 336 -21.18 -10.89 4.27
CA ASP A 336 -20.73 -11.85 3.26
C ASP A 336 -20.24 -11.20 1.96
N GLU A 337 -20.56 -9.91 1.77
CA GLU A 337 -20.21 -9.18 0.55
C GLU A 337 -18.71 -8.89 0.51
N LYS A 338 -18.05 -9.33 -0.55
CA LYS A 338 -16.63 -9.09 -0.77
C LYS A 338 -16.43 -7.73 -1.44
N ILE A 339 -16.58 -6.64 -0.67
CA ILE A 339 -16.44 -5.27 -1.13
C ILE A 339 -15.30 -4.60 -0.38
N LYS A 340 -14.42 -3.94 -1.11
CA LYS A 340 -13.27 -3.25 -0.56
C LYS A 340 -13.64 -1.83 -0.11
N ILE A 341 -13.75 -1.63 1.22
CA ILE A 341 -13.98 -0.32 1.83
C ILE A 341 -12.68 0.19 2.44
N ARG A 342 -12.23 1.36 2.01
CA ARG A 342 -11.01 1.97 2.56
C ARG A 342 -11.28 3.37 3.07
N MET A 343 -10.81 3.67 4.29
CA MET A 343 -11.05 4.94 4.95
C MET A 343 -9.76 5.64 5.34
N SER A 344 -9.62 6.91 4.96
CA SER A 344 -8.52 7.79 5.39
C SER A 344 -9.05 9.06 6.03
N GLY A 345 -8.43 9.50 7.13
CA GLY A 345 -8.81 10.70 7.86
C GLY A 345 -8.45 12.01 7.17
N CYS A 346 -7.85 11.99 5.97
CA CYS A 346 -7.52 13.17 5.16
C CYS A 346 -7.14 12.77 3.72
N PRO A 347 -7.02 13.73 2.77
CA PRO A 347 -6.67 13.48 1.37
C PRO A 347 -5.27 12.92 1.10
N ASN A 348 -4.41 12.76 2.13
CA ASN A 348 -3.16 12.04 1.95
C ASN A 348 -3.37 10.57 1.54
N SER A 349 -4.56 10.02 1.74
CA SER A 349 -5.00 8.70 1.23
C SER A 349 -4.07 7.56 1.65
N CYS A 350 -3.65 7.52 2.93
CA CYS A 350 -2.66 6.56 3.41
C CYS A 350 -3.14 5.09 3.36
N SER A 351 -4.45 4.84 3.55
CA SER A 351 -5.08 3.52 3.35
C SER A 351 -5.54 3.28 1.91
N ARG A 352 -5.15 4.12 0.99
CA ARG A 352 -5.40 4.01 -0.45
C ARG A 352 -6.88 4.00 -0.87
N PRO A 353 -7.76 4.85 -0.27
CA PRO A 353 -9.18 4.89 -0.65
C PRO A 353 -9.42 5.21 -2.14
N PRO A 354 -8.59 5.98 -2.89
CA PRO A 354 -8.88 6.26 -4.29
C PRO A 354 -8.85 5.04 -5.24
N VAL A 355 -8.36 3.89 -4.80
CA VAL A 355 -8.35 2.65 -5.61
C VAL A 355 -9.25 1.55 -5.02
N SER A 356 -10.11 1.88 -4.08
CA SER A 356 -11.08 0.94 -3.52
C SER A 356 -12.46 1.09 -4.17
N GLU A 357 -13.30 0.08 -4.05
CA GLU A 357 -14.66 0.10 -4.56
C GLU A 357 -15.50 1.16 -3.85
N VAL A 358 -15.29 1.28 -2.51
CA VAL A 358 -15.80 2.37 -1.68
C VAL A 358 -14.63 3.07 -1.00
N GLY A 359 -14.37 4.31 -1.37
CA GLY A 359 -13.35 5.15 -0.77
C GLY A 359 -13.97 6.21 0.14
N LEU A 360 -13.53 6.27 1.40
CA LEU A 360 -13.98 7.26 2.38
C LEU A 360 -12.81 8.14 2.77
N ILE A 361 -12.93 9.45 2.51
CA ILE A 361 -11.85 10.42 2.79
C ILE A 361 -12.39 11.52 3.70
N GLY A 362 -11.77 11.69 4.86
CA GLY A 362 -12.12 12.73 5.81
C GLY A 362 -11.98 14.13 5.18
N ALA A 363 -13.08 14.89 5.22
CA ALA A 363 -13.18 16.25 4.71
C ALA A 363 -13.14 17.30 5.85
N THR A 364 -13.88 17.04 6.93
CA THR A 364 -13.85 17.78 8.20
C THR A 364 -14.07 16.80 9.35
N ALA A 365 -14.07 17.26 10.59
CA ALA A 365 -14.45 16.45 11.74
C ALA A 365 -15.84 15.84 11.49
N LYS A 366 -15.94 14.50 11.63
CA LYS A 366 -17.16 13.70 11.45
C LYS A 366 -17.81 13.76 10.05
N LYS A 367 -17.14 14.33 9.04
CA LYS A 367 -17.66 14.36 7.68
C LYS A 367 -16.66 13.79 6.69
N TYR A 368 -17.17 12.98 5.77
CA TYR A 368 -16.38 12.26 4.79
C TYR A 368 -16.89 12.51 3.37
N ASN A 369 -15.99 12.51 2.43
CA ASN A 369 -16.33 12.39 1.02
C ASN A 369 -16.37 10.91 0.65
N ILE A 370 -17.42 10.48 -0.05
CA ILE A 370 -17.59 9.13 -0.57
C ILE A 370 -17.15 9.10 -2.02
N TYR A 371 -16.29 8.16 -2.34
CA TYR A 371 -15.83 7.87 -3.70
C TYR A 371 -16.25 6.45 -4.08
N LEU A 372 -16.71 6.23 -5.31
CA LEU A 372 -17.19 4.94 -5.81
C LEU A 372 -16.56 4.58 -7.16
N GLY A 373 -16.51 3.31 -7.48
CA GLY A 373 -16.18 2.80 -8.82
C GLY A 373 -14.69 2.51 -9.04
N GLY A 374 -13.87 2.44 -7.99
CA GLY A 374 -12.59 1.73 -8.07
C GLY A 374 -12.84 0.23 -8.30
N ASP A 375 -11.79 -0.55 -8.50
CA ASP A 375 -11.94 -1.99 -8.62
C ASP A 375 -11.36 -2.76 -7.43
N PHE A 376 -11.76 -4.02 -7.31
CA PHE A 376 -11.27 -4.87 -6.22
C PHE A 376 -9.75 -5.09 -6.27
N TYR A 377 -9.14 -5.00 -7.44
CA TYR A 377 -7.71 -5.26 -7.66
C TYR A 377 -6.84 -4.00 -7.55
N GLY A 378 -7.43 -2.80 -7.42
CA GLY A 378 -6.68 -1.54 -7.26
C GLY A 378 -6.07 -1.02 -8.58
N THR A 379 -6.66 -1.37 -9.73
CA THR A 379 -6.19 -0.99 -11.07
C THR A 379 -6.94 0.21 -11.66
N ARG A 380 -7.98 0.69 -10.97
CA ARG A 380 -8.81 1.82 -11.39
C ARG A 380 -9.04 2.82 -10.25
N LEU A 381 -8.95 4.11 -10.55
CA LEU A 381 -9.36 5.16 -9.63
C LEU A 381 -10.87 5.22 -9.52
N ASN A 382 -11.36 5.40 -8.31
CA ASN A 382 -12.77 5.75 -8.07
C ASN A 382 -13.03 7.23 -8.33
N LYS A 383 -14.32 7.60 -8.36
CA LYS A 383 -14.79 8.95 -8.64
C LYS A 383 -15.56 9.49 -7.44
N LEU A 384 -15.52 10.80 -7.24
CA LEU A 384 -16.27 11.47 -6.18
C LEU A 384 -17.78 11.27 -6.40
N PHE A 385 -18.43 10.67 -5.42
CA PHE A 385 -19.86 10.39 -5.44
C PHE A 385 -20.66 11.40 -4.59
N MET A 386 -20.27 11.58 -3.33
CA MET A 386 -20.90 12.55 -2.41
C MET A 386 -19.84 13.25 -1.57
N GLU A 387 -20.07 14.53 -1.29
CA GLU A 387 -19.22 15.32 -0.41
C GLU A 387 -19.87 15.57 0.95
N LEU A 388 -19.02 15.71 1.97
CA LEU A 388 -19.41 16.17 3.31
C LEU A 388 -20.52 15.34 3.98
N VAL A 389 -20.58 14.04 3.71
CA VAL A 389 -21.52 13.11 4.34
C VAL A 389 -21.16 12.95 5.81
N ASP A 390 -22.15 13.07 6.69
CA ASP A 390 -21.97 12.88 8.13
C ASP A 390 -21.63 11.41 8.46
N ASP A 391 -20.83 11.19 9.49
CA ASP A 391 -20.41 9.85 9.88
C ASP A 391 -21.59 8.94 10.24
N SER A 392 -22.64 9.48 10.83
CA SER A 392 -23.87 8.77 11.19
C SER A 392 -24.71 8.30 10.00
N GLU A 393 -24.49 8.86 8.81
CA GLU A 393 -25.24 8.47 7.60
C GLU A 393 -24.50 7.45 6.72
N LEU A 394 -23.19 7.22 6.97
CA LEU A 394 -22.35 6.40 6.09
C LEU A 394 -22.87 4.98 5.95
N ALA A 395 -23.18 4.30 7.06
CA ALA A 395 -23.66 2.91 7.04
C ALA A 395 -24.95 2.79 6.23
N TYR A 396 -25.92 3.68 6.48
CA TYR A 396 -27.18 3.70 5.76
C TYR A 396 -26.98 3.89 4.25
N LYS A 397 -26.21 4.90 3.85
CA LYS A 397 -25.98 5.19 2.42
C LYS A 397 -25.23 4.05 1.72
N ILE A 398 -24.19 3.50 2.34
CA ILE A 398 -23.43 2.37 1.78
C ILE A 398 -24.34 1.14 1.67
N SER A 399 -25.15 0.83 2.68
CA SER A 399 -26.07 -0.32 2.64
C SER A 399 -27.09 -0.21 1.51
N LYS A 400 -27.63 0.98 1.27
CA LYS A 400 -28.56 1.25 0.15
C LYS A 400 -27.90 0.99 -1.20
N LEU A 401 -26.66 1.47 -1.40
CA LEU A 401 -25.89 1.24 -2.62
C LEU A 401 -25.60 -0.24 -2.85
N ILE A 402 -25.19 -0.97 -1.81
CA ILE A 402 -24.94 -2.42 -1.91
C ILE A 402 -26.22 -3.17 -2.24
N ASN A 403 -27.33 -2.85 -1.57
CA ASN A 403 -28.63 -3.48 -1.86
C ASN A 403 -29.16 -3.15 -3.26
N TYR A 404 -28.91 -1.95 -3.76
CA TYR A 404 -29.23 -1.57 -5.14
C TYR A 404 -28.38 -2.35 -6.15
N TRP A 405 -27.08 -2.48 -5.92
CA TRP A 405 -26.19 -3.32 -6.72
C TRP A 405 -26.68 -4.78 -6.76
N LYS A 406 -27.00 -5.39 -5.61
CA LYS A 406 -27.50 -6.78 -5.54
C LYS A 406 -28.71 -7.02 -6.42
N LYS A 407 -29.57 -6.02 -6.61
CA LYS A 407 -30.80 -6.09 -7.43
C LYS A 407 -30.56 -5.80 -8.91
N ASN A 408 -29.50 -5.04 -9.26
CA ASN A 408 -29.32 -4.46 -10.59
C ASN A 408 -27.99 -4.84 -11.26
N LYS A 409 -27.20 -5.75 -10.65
CA LYS A 409 -25.99 -6.28 -11.27
C LYS A 409 -26.34 -7.10 -12.52
N ASN A 410 -25.54 -6.94 -13.58
CA ASN A 410 -25.78 -7.58 -14.87
C ASN A 410 -25.45 -9.08 -14.89
N ALA A 411 -24.55 -9.53 -14.01
CA ALA A 411 -24.13 -10.91 -13.83
C ALA A 411 -23.99 -11.22 -12.34
N GLU A 412 -24.11 -12.47 -11.96
CA GLU A 412 -24.00 -12.90 -10.57
C GLU A 412 -22.68 -12.48 -9.94
N GLU A 413 -21.59 -12.56 -10.72
CA GLU A 413 -20.23 -12.25 -10.28
C GLU A 413 -19.80 -10.80 -10.57
N GLU A 414 -20.70 -9.90 -11.01
CA GLU A 414 -20.32 -8.51 -11.27
C GLU A 414 -19.87 -7.82 -9.98
N PRO A 415 -18.60 -7.37 -9.87
CA PRO A 415 -18.11 -6.69 -8.67
C PRO A 415 -18.83 -5.37 -8.42
N PHE A 416 -18.96 -4.99 -7.15
CA PHE A 416 -19.60 -3.74 -6.75
C PHE A 416 -18.96 -2.51 -7.41
N GLY A 417 -17.64 -2.47 -7.47
CA GLY A 417 -16.90 -1.35 -8.06
C GLY A 417 -17.14 -1.20 -9.56
N ASP A 418 -17.27 -2.31 -10.29
CA ASP A 418 -17.57 -2.30 -11.73
C ASP A 418 -18.99 -1.82 -12.00
N PHE A 419 -19.93 -2.31 -11.21
CA PHE A 419 -21.30 -1.82 -11.22
C PHE A 419 -21.39 -0.31 -11.00
N CYS A 420 -20.73 0.22 -9.97
CA CYS A 420 -20.70 1.65 -9.69
C CYS A 420 -20.01 2.45 -10.82
N ASN A 421 -18.97 1.89 -11.45
CA ASN A 421 -18.25 2.59 -12.51
C ASN A 421 -19.07 2.74 -13.82
N ARG A 422 -19.94 1.75 -14.13
CA ARG A 422 -20.82 1.79 -15.31
C ARG A 422 -22.14 2.50 -15.09
N THR A 423 -22.59 2.62 -13.84
CA THR A 423 -23.89 3.20 -13.49
C THR A 423 -23.76 4.72 -13.34
N ASP A 424 -24.76 5.44 -13.86
CA ASP A 424 -24.82 6.89 -13.68
C ASP A 424 -24.96 7.24 -12.18
N PHE A 425 -24.11 8.12 -11.69
CA PHE A 425 -24.14 8.56 -10.29
C PHE A 425 -25.41 9.29 -9.91
N GLU A 426 -26.12 9.93 -10.84
CA GLU A 426 -27.42 10.53 -10.57
C GLU A 426 -28.48 9.48 -10.22
N LEU A 427 -28.43 8.29 -10.85
CA LEU A 427 -29.29 7.17 -10.45
C LEU A 427 -28.93 6.66 -9.08
N LEU A 428 -27.63 6.47 -8.81
CA LEU A 428 -27.16 6.00 -7.50
C LEU A 428 -27.49 6.99 -6.38
N ARG A 429 -27.45 8.31 -6.64
CA ARG A 429 -27.79 9.33 -5.65
C ARG A 429 -29.27 9.27 -5.25
N LYS A 430 -30.18 8.97 -6.20
CA LYS A 430 -31.60 8.83 -5.90
C LYS A 430 -31.90 7.69 -4.92
N GLU A 431 -31.07 6.67 -4.88
CA GLU A 431 -31.23 5.52 -3.99
C GLU A 431 -30.81 5.81 -2.54
N VAL A 432 -30.02 6.85 -2.31
CA VAL A 432 -29.41 7.17 -0.99
C VAL A 432 -29.86 8.49 -0.39
N ILE A 433 -30.64 9.27 -1.13
CA ILE A 433 -31.31 10.47 -0.64
C ILE A 433 -32.64 10.05 -0.01
#